data_55177959aa465c23ea6f77b47626da14
#
_entry.id   55177959aa465c23ea6f77b47626da14
#
_cell.length_a   1.000
_cell.length_b   1.000
_cell.length_c   1.000
_cell.angle_alpha   90.00
_cell.angle_beta   90.00
_cell.angle_gamma   90.00
#
_symmetry.space_group_name_H-M   'P 1'
#
loop_
_entity.id
_entity.type
_entity.pdbx_description
1 polymer ?
#
loop_
_entity_poly.entity_id
_entity_poly.type
_entity_poly.pdbx_seq_one_letter_code
_entity_poly.pdbx_strand_id
1 'polypeptide(L)'
;MTRPAGLQVQGILETCINVSDMSRARTFYLSLFGFEIMTSDERFCAFRVGQDVLLLFVEGASDKPVRLEGGTVPPHDTLGAGHFAFAISPEVISTWQALLRDRGVKIESEVRWERGGVSLYFRDPDNNLIELATPGIWANF
;
A
#
# COMPACT_ATOMS: atom_id res chain seq x y z
N MET A 1 -16.96 24.20 -15.18
CA MET A 1 -16.59 23.40 -16.37
C MET A 1 -17.21 22.02 -16.26
N THR A 2 -18.04 21.65 -17.20
CA THR A 2 -18.65 20.31 -17.22
C THR A 2 -17.72 19.31 -17.90
N ARG A 3 -17.51 18.17 -17.28
CA ARG A 3 -16.71 17.09 -17.85
C ARG A 3 -17.52 16.35 -18.91
N PRO A 4 -16.92 15.93 -20.04
CA PRO A 4 -17.61 15.13 -21.04
C PRO A 4 -18.29 13.89 -20.44
N ALA A 5 -19.47 13.54 -20.94
CA ALA A 5 -20.18 12.32 -20.52
C ALA A 5 -19.34 11.08 -20.82
N GLY A 6 -19.35 10.12 -19.93
CA GLY A 6 -18.60 8.86 -20.06
C GLY A 6 -17.11 8.94 -19.70
N LEU A 7 -16.57 10.12 -19.46
CA LEU A 7 -15.18 10.28 -19.03
C LEU A 7 -15.08 10.15 -17.51
N GLN A 8 -15.01 8.93 -17.02
CA GLN A 8 -14.93 8.62 -15.58
C GLN A 8 -13.69 7.81 -15.26
N VAL A 9 -13.07 8.14 -14.13
CA VAL A 9 -12.04 7.30 -13.51
C VAL A 9 -12.75 6.18 -12.76
N GLN A 10 -12.31 4.94 -12.95
CA GLN A 10 -12.96 3.76 -12.37
C GLN A 10 -12.48 3.44 -10.95
N GLY A 11 -11.32 3.94 -10.56
CA GLY A 11 -10.73 3.70 -9.24
C GLY A 11 -9.25 4.02 -9.21
N ILE A 12 -8.63 3.76 -8.07
CA ILE A 12 -7.18 3.76 -7.94
C ILE A 12 -6.69 2.37 -8.32
N LEU A 13 -5.85 2.27 -9.35
CA LEU A 13 -5.33 0.99 -9.85
C LEU A 13 -4.17 0.50 -9.03
N GLU A 14 -3.22 1.38 -8.74
CA GLU A 14 -1.97 1.02 -8.09
C GLU A 14 -1.52 2.09 -7.10
N THR A 15 -0.85 1.64 -6.05
CA THR A 15 -0.20 2.46 -5.03
C THR A 15 1.28 2.15 -5.03
N CYS A 16 2.10 3.18 -5.03
CA CYS A 16 3.56 3.07 -5.06
C CYS A 16 4.16 3.55 -3.76
N ILE A 17 5.11 2.80 -3.21
CA ILE A 17 5.96 3.24 -2.11
C ILE A 17 7.42 2.91 -2.39
N ASN A 18 8.32 3.69 -1.80
CA ASN A 18 9.75 3.44 -1.91
C ASN A 18 10.26 2.68 -0.68
N VAL A 19 11.20 1.79 -0.92
CA VAL A 19 11.86 0.98 0.12
C VAL A 19 13.37 1.03 -0.07
N SER A 20 14.13 0.88 1.01
CA SER A 20 15.59 0.88 0.94
C SER A 20 16.18 -0.49 0.58
N ASP A 21 15.49 -1.57 0.97
CA ASP A 21 15.92 -2.96 0.76
C ASP A 21 14.74 -3.79 0.28
N MET A 22 14.78 -4.21 -0.98
CA MET A 22 13.70 -4.96 -1.61
C MET A 22 13.48 -6.33 -0.96
N SER A 23 14.54 -7.03 -0.60
CA SER A 23 14.44 -8.35 0.03
C SER A 23 13.73 -8.27 1.38
N ARG A 24 14.14 -7.30 2.20
CA ARG A 24 13.53 -7.04 3.52
C ARG A 24 12.06 -6.62 3.39
N ALA A 25 11.77 -5.69 2.51
CA ALA A 25 10.41 -5.21 2.28
C ALA A 25 9.51 -6.34 1.76
N ARG A 26 9.97 -7.10 0.79
CA ARG A 26 9.24 -8.24 0.21
C ARG A 26 8.91 -9.28 1.28
N THR A 27 9.88 -9.63 2.11
CA THR A 27 9.68 -10.58 3.22
C THR A 27 8.62 -10.07 4.20
N PHE A 28 8.65 -8.78 4.54
CA PHE A 28 7.67 -8.16 5.43
C PHE A 28 6.24 -8.31 4.87
N TYR A 29 6.01 -7.86 3.63
CA TYR A 29 4.67 -7.90 3.04
C TYR A 29 4.16 -9.32 2.79
N LEU A 30 5.03 -10.23 2.36
CA LEU A 30 4.66 -11.64 2.17
C LEU A 30 4.30 -12.31 3.49
N SER A 31 5.11 -12.12 4.52
CA SER A 31 4.89 -12.81 5.79
C SER A 31 3.69 -12.27 6.56
N LEU A 32 3.42 -10.98 6.46
CA LEU A 32 2.32 -10.34 7.20
C LEU A 32 0.98 -10.46 6.49
N PHE A 33 0.96 -10.23 5.17
CA PHE A 33 -0.28 -10.15 4.40
C PHE A 33 -0.52 -11.36 3.49
N GLY A 34 0.51 -12.13 3.17
CA GLY A 34 0.39 -13.26 2.26
C GLY A 34 0.05 -12.86 0.83
N PHE A 35 0.46 -11.67 0.38
CA PHE A 35 0.16 -11.21 -0.97
C PHE A 35 0.82 -12.09 -2.05
N GLU A 36 0.17 -12.20 -3.19
CA GLU A 36 0.74 -12.82 -4.38
C GLU A 36 1.67 -11.82 -5.09
N ILE A 37 2.90 -12.26 -5.38
CA ILE A 37 3.79 -11.49 -6.26
C ILE A 37 3.40 -11.74 -7.70
N MET A 38 3.02 -10.68 -8.42
CA MET A 38 2.71 -10.76 -9.84
C MET A 38 3.97 -10.66 -10.71
N THR A 39 4.87 -9.76 -10.33
CA THR A 39 6.19 -9.59 -10.96
C THR A 39 7.14 -8.92 -9.98
N SER A 40 8.41 -9.24 -10.10
CA SER A 40 9.46 -8.69 -9.24
C SER A 40 10.82 -8.80 -9.88
N ASP A 41 11.64 -7.78 -9.71
CA ASP A 41 13.07 -7.78 -10.04
C ASP A 41 13.87 -7.08 -8.94
N GLU A 42 15.10 -6.67 -9.20
CA GLU A 42 15.94 -5.99 -8.21
C GLU A 42 15.48 -4.55 -7.93
N ARG A 43 14.70 -3.96 -8.83
CA ARG A 43 14.24 -2.56 -8.77
C ARG A 43 12.85 -2.42 -8.14
N PHE A 44 11.96 -3.36 -8.42
CA PHE A 44 10.57 -3.26 -7.98
C PHE A 44 9.93 -4.61 -7.69
N CYS A 45 8.82 -4.57 -6.97
CA CYS A 45 7.96 -5.71 -6.72
C CYS A 45 6.50 -5.27 -6.82
N ALA A 46 5.70 -6.00 -7.58
CA ALA A 46 4.26 -5.76 -7.71
C ALA A 46 3.48 -6.87 -7.00
N PHE A 47 2.70 -6.49 -6.01
CA PHE A 47 1.79 -7.39 -5.30
C PHE A 47 0.36 -7.22 -5.80
N ARG A 48 -0.35 -8.35 -5.90
CA ARG A 48 -1.81 -8.35 -6.05
C ARG A 48 -2.44 -8.09 -4.68
N VAL A 49 -3.28 -7.06 -4.59
CA VAL A 49 -4.04 -6.70 -3.38
C VAL A 49 -5.51 -6.59 -3.77
N GLY A 50 -6.25 -7.70 -3.72
CA GLY A 50 -7.62 -7.73 -4.24
C GLY A 50 -7.66 -7.38 -5.72
N GLN A 51 -8.37 -6.32 -6.08
CA GLN A 51 -8.44 -5.79 -7.45
C GLN A 51 -7.35 -4.76 -7.75
N ASP A 52 -6.59 -4.36 -6.74
CA ASP A 52 -5.60 -3.30 -6.83
C ASP A 52 -4.18 -3.87 -6.84
N VAL A 53 -3.21 -3.00 -7.04
CA VAL A 53 -1.79 -3.35 -7.08
C VAL A 53 -1.02 -2.49 -6.08
N LEU A 54 -0.18 -3.12 -5.26
CA LEU A 54 0.82 -2.43 -4.46
C LEU A 54 2.18 -2.61 -5.11
N LEU A 55 2.84 -1.49 -5.44
CA LEU A 55 4.18 -1.47 -6.01
C LEU A 55 5.19 -1.03 -4.96
N LEU A 56 6.25 -1.80 -4.81
CA LEU A 56 7.44 -1.39 -4.06
C LEU A 56 8.54 -1.05 -5.06
N PHE A 57 9.19 0.11 -4.90
CA PHE A 57 10.38 0.49 -5.65
C PHE A 57 11.55 0.68 -4.70
N VAL A 58 12.72 0.19 -5.08
CA VAL A 58 13.95 0.52 -4.35
C VAL A 58 14.25 2.01 -4.56
N GLU A 59 14.61 2.71 -3.49
CA GLU A 59 15.01 4.12 -3.52
C GLU A 59 16.04 4.37 -4.61
N GLY A 60 15.81 5.40 -5.43
CA GLY A 60 16.66 5.75 -6.56
C GLY A 60 16.46 4.91 -7.83
N ALA A 61 15.70 3.82 -7.79
CA ALA A 61 15.51 2.96 -8.96
C ALA A 61 14.58 3.56 -10.01
N SER A 62 13.76 4.54 -9.62
CA SER A 62 12.80 5.21 -10.49
C SER A 62 13.10 6.71 -10.68
N ASP A 63 14.31 7.16 -10.39
CA ASP A 63 14.73 8.56 -10.52
C ASP A 63 15.09 8.97 -11.97
N LYS A 64 15.10 8.02 -12.91
CA LYS A 64 15.38 8.21 -14.32
C LYS A 64 14.30 7.62 -15.20
N PRO A 65 14.13 8.13 -16.44
CA PRO A 65 13.20 7.52 -17.38
C PRO A 65 13.57 6.06 -17.69
N VAL A 66 12.56 5.22 -17.80
CA VAL A 66 12.70 3.81 -18.21
C VAL A 66 12.15 3.64 -19.61
N ARG A 67 13.00 3.22 -20.54
CA ARG A 67 12.61 2.99 -21.93
C ARG A 67 12.12 1.54 -22.08
N LEU A 68 10.93 1.39 -22.64
CA LEU A 68 10.31 0.11 -22.98
C LEU A 68 10.03 0.10 -24.49
N GLU A 69 9.73 -1.07 -25.03
CA GLU A 69 9.35 -1.22 -26.44
C GLU A 69 8.14 -0.32 -26.79
N GLY A 70 7.16 -0.24 -25.91
CA GLY A 70 5.95 0.55 -26.11
C GLY A 70 6.05 2.04 -25.79
N GLY A 71 7.20 2.51 -25.25
CA GLY A 71 7.37 3.91 -24.86
C GLY A 71 8.29 4.11 -23.68
N THR A 72 8.27 5.30 -23.11
CA THR A 72 9.12 5.67 -21.98
C THR A 72 8.28 5.94 -20.73
N VAL A 73 8.63 5.30 -19.63
CA VAL A 73 8.06 5.61 -18.30
C VAL A 73 8.86 6.77 -17.71
N PRO A 74 8.23 7.92 -17.40
CA PRO A 74 8.90 9.03 -16.74
C PRO A 74 9.38 8.66 -15.33
N PRO A 75 10.38 9.37 -14.79
CA PRO A 75 10.80 9.16 -13.41
C PRO A 75 9.70 9.55 -12.42
N HIS A 76 9.62 8.82 -11.29
CA HIS A 76 8.61 9.03 -10.26
C HIS A 76 9.13 8.79 -8.84
N ASP A 77 10.41 9.03 -8.61
CA ASP A 77 11.00 8.83 -7.29
C ASP A 77 10.41 9.79 -6.26
N THR A 78 10.27 9.30 -5.02
CA THR A 78 9.78 10.08 -3.89
C THR A 78 10.79 10.02 -2.74
N LEU A 79 10.82 11.07 -1.93
CA LEU A 79 11.66 11.15 -0.74
C LEU A 79 10.81 10.94 0.52
N GLY A 80 11.34 10.15 1.46
CA GLY A 80 10.70 9.92 2.75
C GLY A 80 9.62 8.83 2.73
N ALA A 81 9.03 8.63 3.91
CA ALA A 81 8.03 7.62 4.13
C ALA A 81 6.69 7.99 3.49
N GLY A 82 6.04 7.01 2.88
CA GLY A 82 4.69 7.13 2.33
C GLY A 82 3.63 6.70 3.32
N HIS A 83 2.37 6.84 2.91
CA HIS A 83 1.20 6.37 3.66
C HIS A 83 0.16 5.78 2.71
N PHE A 84 -0.42 4.66 3.13
CA PHE A 84 -1.55 4.06 2.43
C PHE A 84 -2.38 3.21 3.38
N ALA A 85 -3.62 2.90 2.99
CA ALA A 85 -4.55 2.11 3.78
C ALA A 85 -5.05 0.90 3.00
N PHE A 86 -5.17 -0.23 3.71
CA PHE A 86 -5.91 -1.40 3.24
C PHE A 86 -7.29 -1.42 3.88
N ALA A 87 -8.30 -1.71 3.09
CA ALA A 87 -9.65 -1.93 3.57
C ALA A 87 -9.76 -3.32 4.21
N ILE A 88 -10.32 -3.38 5.42
CA ILE A 88 -10.62 -4.63 6.10
C ILE A 88 -12.07 -4.63 6.62
N SER A 89 -12.62 -5.80 6.88
CA SER A 89 -13.93 -5.89 7.54
C SER A 89 -13.81 -5.70 9.06
N PRO A 90 -14.85 -5.15 9.70
CA PRO A 90 -14.83 -4.90 11.15
C PRO A 90 -14.59 -6.16 11.99
N GLU A 91 -15.06 -7.31 11.53
CA GLU A 91 -14.99 -8.58 12.26
C GLU A 91 -13.56 -9.09 12.46
N VAL A 92 -12.60 -8.62 11.65
CA VAL A 92 -11.22 -9.12 11.70
C VAL A 92 -10.25 -8.21 12.43
N ILE A 93 -10.70 -7.11 13.04
CA ILE A 93 -9.83 -6.15 13.75
C ILE A 93 -9.02 -6.86 14.85
N SER A 94 -9.68 -7.61 15.73
CA SER A 94 -9.00 -8.30 16.83
C SER A 94 -8.03 -9.36 16.33
N THR A 95 -8.35 -10.02 15.24
CA THR A 95 -7.46 -10.99 14.58
C THR A 95 -6.20 -10.30 14.04
N TRP A 96 -6.36 -9.13 13.42
CA TRP A 96 -5.21 -8.34 12.95
C TRP A 96 -4.34 -7.82 14.10
N GLN A 97 -4.97 -7.35 15.19
CA GLN A 97 -4.23 -6.92 16.39
C GLN A 97 -3.38 -8.07 16.97
N ALA A 98 -3.95 -9.27 17.05
CA ALA A 98 -3.23 -10.45 17.51
C ALA A 98 -2.09 -10.83 16.57
N LEU A 99 -2.32 -10.83 15.25
CA LEU A 99 -1.30 -11.17 14.26
C LEU A 99 -0.13 -10.18 14.28
N LEU A 100 -0.43 -8.89 14.33
CA LEU A 100 0.61 -7.84 14.40
C LEU A 100 1.48 -8.02 15.64
N ARG A 101 0.86 -8.25 16.81
CA ARG A 101 1.59 -8.53 18.05
C ARG A 101 2.45 -9.77 17.94
N ASP A 102 1.92 -10.87 17.40
CA ASP A 102 2.63 -12.15 17.27
C ASP A 102 3.80 -12.06 16.30
N ARG A 103 3.71 -11.15 15.33
CA ARG A 103 4.81 -10.87 14.38
C ARG A 103 5.77 -9.78 14.86
N GLY A 104 5.60 -9.28 16.07
CA GLY A 104 6.44 -8.22 16.64
C GLY A 104 6.27 -6.87 15.95
N VAL A 105 5.15 -6.65 15.27
CA VAL A 105 4.83 -5.37 14.63
C VAL A 105 4.05 -4.52 15.62
N LYS A 106 4.62 -3.39 16.03
CA LYS A 106 3.99 -2.48 16.98
C LYS A 106 2.84 -1.72 16.31
N ILE A 107 1.66 -1.79 16.88
CA ILE A 107 0.57 -0.88 16.54
C ILE A 107 0.90 0.49 17.14
N GLU A 108 1.13 1.46 16.26
CA GLU A 108 1.52 2.82 16.67
C GLU A 108 0.34 3.62 17.19
N SER A 109 -0.83 3.42 16.59
CA SER A 109 -2.05 4.12 16.95
C SER A 109 -3.29 3.33 16.53
N GLU A 110 -4.37 3.49 17.29
CA GLU A 110 -5.71 3.06 16.93
C GLU A 110 -6.64 4.26 16.98
N VAL A 111 -7.39 4.49 15.91
CA VAL A 111 -8.33 5.61 15.82
C VAL A 111 -9.73 5.06 15.63
N ARG A 112 -10.66 5.54 16.44
CA ARG A 112 -12.10 5.32 16.30
C ARG A 112 -12.72 6.56 15.71
N TRP A 113 -13.30 6.40 14.54
CA TRP A 113 -13.84 7.52 13.76
C TRP A 113 -15.29 7.80 14.14
N GLU A 114 -15.71 9.03 13.96
CA GLU A 114 -17.06 9.50 14.32
C GLU A 114 -18.17 8.67 13.66
N ARG A 115 -17.95 8.22 12.41
CA ARG A 115 -18.90 7.37 11.66
C ARG A 115 -18.86 5.89 12.04
N GLY A 116 -18.06 5.51 13.02
CA GLY A 116 -17.97 4.14 13.54
C GLY A 116 -16.84 3.29 12.95
N GLY A 117 -16.10 3.80 11.98
CA GLY A 117 -14.93 3.11 11.46
C GLY A 117 -13.78 3.06 12.45
N VAL A 118 -12.89 2.10 12.27
CA VAL A 118 -11.68 1.91 13.10
C VAL A 118 -10.48 1.78 12.19
N SER A 119 -9.40 2.46 12.56
CA SER A 119 -8.10 2.35 11.88
C SER A 119 -7.04 1.86 12.84
N LEU A 120 -6.23 0.90 12.38
CA LEU A 120 -5.00 0.46 13.03
C LEU A 120 -3.82 0.97 12.21
N TYR A 121 -2.85 1.62 12.85
CA TYR A 121 -1.68 2.19 12.20
C TYR A 121 -0.40 1.50 12.68
N PHE A 122 0.47 1.15 11.75
CA PHE A 122 1.79 0.58 12.02
C PHE A 122 2.76 0.89 10.88
N ARG A 123 4.04 0.57 11.08
CA ARG A 123 5.11 0.90 10.14
C ARG A 123 5.67 -0.35 9.46
N ASP A 124 6.01 -0.21 8.19
CA ASP A 124 6.86 -1.18 7.50
C ASP A 124 8.35 -0.94 7.86
N PRO A 125 9.29 -1.81 7.41
CA PRO A 125 10.72 -1.64 7.72
C PRO A 125 11.34 -0.33 7.22
N ASP A 126 10.74 0.35 6.27
CA ASP A 126 11.19 1.63 5.72
C ASP A 126 10.42 2.82 6.27
N ASN A 127 9.70 2.61 7.39
CA ASN A 127 8.91 3.62 8.07
C ASN A 127 7.72 4.16 7.27
N ASN A 128 7.30 3.46 6.22
CA ASN A 128 6.03 3.76 5.57
C ASN A 128 4.87 3.46 6.54
N LEU A 129 3.92 4.38 6.61
CA LEU A 129 2.76 4.23 7.49
C LEU A 129 1.69 3.39 6.80
N ILE A 130 1.42 2.22 7.35
CA ILE A 130 0.35 1.33 6.92
C ILE A 130 -0.86 1.55 7.82
N GLU A 131 -2.02 1.60 7.21
CA GLU A 131 -3.29 1.66 7.91
C GLU A 131 -4.16 0.48 7.51
N LEU A 132 -4.79 -0.18 8.48
CA LEU A 132 -5.90 -1.10 8.25
C LEU A 132 -7.18 -0.38 8.65
N ALA A 133 -8.10 -0.21 7.71
CA ALA A 133 -9.26 0.65 7.88
C ALA A 133 -10.56 -0.12 7.61
N THR A 134 -11.51 0.01 8.53
CA THR A 134 -12.86 -0.54 8.37
C THR A 134 -13.81 0.48 7.77
N PRO A 135 -14.99 0.07 7.24
CA PRO A 135 -16.03 1.00 6.82
C PRO A 135 -16.44 1.96 7.95
N GLY A 136 -16.81 3.17 7.57
CA GLY A 136 -17.22 4.22 8.50
C GLY A 136 -16.17 5.30 8.73
N ILE A 137 -15.27 5.49 7.77
CA ILE A 137 -14.28 6.58 7.75
C ILE A 137 -14.66 7.58 6.65
N TRP A 138 -14.91 7.07 5.46
CA TRP A 138 -15.27 7.85 4.28
C TRP A 138 -16.73 7.65 3.90
N ALA A 139 -17.29 8.60 3.17
CA ALA A 139 -18.69 8.51 2.76
C ALA A 139 -19.00 7.32 1.85
N ASN A 140 -17.98 6.79 1.17
CA ASN A 140 -18.09 5.70 0.20
C ASN A 140 -17.50 4.36 0.70
N PHE A 141 -17.09 4.32 1.96
CA PHE A 141 -16.55 3.10 2.58
C PHE A 141 -16.71 3.10 4.08
#